data_75c8d831ed77c9066f8873ab73d02213
#
_entry.id   75c8d831ed77c9066f8873ab73d02213
#
_cell.length_a   1.000
_cell.length_b   1.000
_cell.length_c   1.000
_cell.angle_alpha   90.00
_cell.angle_beta   90.00
_cell.angle_gamma   90.00
#
_symmetry.space_group_name_H-M   'P 1'
#
loop_
_entity.id
_entity.type
_entity.pdbx_description
1 polymer ?
#
loop_
_entity_poly.entity_id
_entity_poly.type
_entity_poly.pdbx_seq_one_letter_code
_entity_poly.pdbx_strand_id
1 'polypeptide(L)'
;MTALLAKINPEHPLYQQALQDRFVMGVRLNKFDEIEDDFNTLQTQPNVPAYLEEAFGDYWAAKGSPHKALAIYQVIEQQALHNKFAVSDGLLHKLSLTASDAGKFELAQQYLERMNSNVYINDYTRTSKILNPGYDSRYFGLARLALWRGNSKLAQQLIDDRLFNKTPGDPWVMLQKAELERNRGNYDDAKLWAEKAGYFLSKNDQQEAHNNLAETALSQNDLPTVSKTIDAMNEE
;
A
#
# COMPACT_ATOMS: atom_id res chain seq x y z
N MET A 1 -8.65 -22.63 -7.90
CA MET A 1 -8.61 -22.98 -6.46
C MET A 1 -10.01 -23.14 -5.89
N THR A 2 -10.94 -22.24 -6.17
CA THR A 2 -12.36 -22.31 -5.73
C THR A 2 -13.04 -23.62 -6.11
N ALA A 3 -12.81 -24.14 -7.33
CA ALA A 3 -13.38 -25.41 -7.81
C ALA A 3 -12.84 -26.68 -7.11
N LEU A 4 -11.66 -26.59 -6.50
CA LEU A 4 -11.07 -27.71 -5.74
C LEU A 4 -11.65 -27.78 -4.32
N LEU A 5 -11.84 -26.65 -3.67
CA LEU A 5 -12.42 -26.59 -2.32
C LEU A 5 -13.89 -27.04 -2.29
N ALA A 6 -14.66 -26.69 -3.34
CA ALA A 6 -16.04 -27.16 -3.49
C ALA A 6 -16.17 -28.69 -3.59
N LYS A 7 -15.07 -29.40 -3.85
CA LYS A 7 -15.01 -30.88 -3.93
C LYS A 7 -14.53 -31.52 -2.63
N ILE A 8 -14.00 -30.76 -1.67
CA ILE A 8 -13.54 -31.31 -0.40
C ILE A 8 -14.72 -31.31 0.57
N ASN A 9 -15.04 -32.48 1.12
CA ASN A 9 -16.07 -32.58 2.16
C ASN A 9 -15.67 -31.67 3.35
N PRO A 10 -16.60 -30.82 3.88
CA PRO A 10 -16.34 -30.01 5.06
C PRO A 10 -15.85 -30.78 6.29
N GLU A 11 -16.18 -32.06 6.40
CA GLU A 11 -15.70 -32.95 7.48
C GLU A 11 -14.28 -33.47 7.26
N HIS A 12 -13.68 -33.21 6.09
CA HIS A 12 -12.32 -33.68 5.79
C HIS A 12 -11.29 -32.92 6.66
N PRO A 13 -10.32 -33.61 7.28
CA PRO A 13 -9.34 -32.99 8.19
C PRO A 13 -8.57 -31.80 7.57
N LEU A 14 -8.36 -31.81 6.27
CA LEU A 14 -7.66 -30.73 5.54
C LEU A 14 -8.59 -29.59 5.08
N TYR A 15 -9.89 -29.70 5.29
CA TYR A 15 -10.83 -28.68 4.81
C TYR A 15 -10.53 -27.29 5.41
N GLN A 16 -10.28 -27.24 6.71
CA GLN A 16 -9.98 -26.00 7.40
C GLN A 16 -8.69 -25.34 6.89
N GLN A 17 -7.64 -26.14 6.71
CA GLN A 17 -6.38 -25.63 6.13
C GLN A 17 -6.59 -25.11 4.71
N ALA A 18 -7.30 -25.85 3.88
CA ALA A 18 -7.58 -25.44 2.51
C ALA A 18 -8.42 -24.17 2.42
N LEU A 19 -9.37 -23.97 3.38
CA LEU A 19 -10.15 -22.74 3.51
C LEU A 19 -9.27 -21.55 3.87
N GLN A 20 -8.37 -21.71 4.85
CA GLN A 20 -7.41 -20.68 5.27
C GLN A 20 -6.47 -20.30 4.11
N ASP A 21 -5.91 -21.30 3.42
CA ASP A 21 -5.01 -21.09 2.27
C ASP A 21 -5.73 -20.36 1.13
N ARG A 22 -6.98 -20.72 0.85
CA ARG A 22 -7.81 -20.02 -0.15
C ARG A 22 -8.03 -18.56 0.21
N PHE A 23 -8.37 -18.28 1.46
CA PHE A 23 -8.57 -16.92 1.95
C PHE A 23 -7.28 -16.09 1.79
N VAL A 24 -6.15 -16.59 2.31
CA VAL A 24 -4.86 -15.89 2.23
C VAL A 24 -4.45 -15.63 0.76
N MET A 25 -4.63 -16.62 -0.10
CA MET A 25 -4.33 -16.45 -1.53
C MET A 25 -5.30 -15.49 -2.21
N GLY A 26 -6.58 -15.50 -1.84
CA GLY A 26 -7.56 -14.56 -2.35
C GLY A 26 -7.24 -13.11 -1.98
N VAL A 27 -6.82 -12.87 -0.74
CA VAL A 27 -6.34 -11.56 -0.29
C VAL A 27 -5.13 -11.11 -1.13
N ARG A 28 -4.13 -11.98 -1.31
CA ARG A 28 -2.92 -11.68 -2.11
C ARG A 28 -3.20 -11.40 -3.59
N LEU A 29 -4.26 -12.00 -4.12
CA LEU A 29 -4.68 -11.86 -5.52
C LEU A 29 -5.75 -10.78 -5.71
N ASN A 30 -6.10 -10.03 -4.67
CA ASN A 30 -7.16 -9.00 -4.67
C ASN A 30 -8.54 -9.54 -5.09
N LYS A 31 -8.85 -10.82 -4.79
CA LYS A 31 -10.10 -11.48 -5.14
C LYS A 31 -11.12 -11.43 -4.00
N PHE A 32 -11.38 -10.24 -3.50
CA PHE A 32 -12.14 -10.03 -2.25
C PHE A 32 -13.57 -10.56 -2.31
N ASP A 33 -14.25 -10.44 -3.44
CA ASP A 33 -15.62 -10.92 -3.60
C ASP A 33 -15.72 -12.46 -3.62
N GLU A 34 -14.63 -13.13 -4.07
CA GLU A 34 -14.58 -14.60 -4.09
C GLU A 34 -14.31 -15.21 -2.70
N ILE A 35 -13.82 -14.43 -1.74
CA ILE A 35 -13.37 -14.91 -0.41
C ILE A 35 -14.16 -14.31 0.76
N GLU A 36 -15.21 -13.56 0.52
CA GLU A 36 -16.01 -12.91 1.58
C GLU A 36 -16.67 -13.95 2.50
N ASP A 37 -17.21 -15.04 1.93
CA ASP A 37 -17.77 -16.14 2.72
C ASP A 37 -16.70 -16.85 3.56
N ASP A 38 -15.48 -16.98 3.03
CA ASP A 38 -14.35 -17.56 3.76
C ASP A 38 -13.99 -16.67 4.95
N PHE A 39 -13.89 -15.36 4.73
CA PHE A 39 -13.64 -14.40 5.77
C PHE A 39 -14.68 -14.52 6.89
N ASN A 40 -15.98 -14.53 6.55
CA ASN A 40 -17.06 -14.65 7.51
C ASN A 40 -17.00 -15.95 8.33
N THR A 41 -16.57 -17.05 7.69
CA THR A 41 -16.41 -18.34 8.35
C THR A 41 -15.18 -18.34 9.28
N LEU A 42 -14.04 -17.84 8.78
CA LEU A 42 -12.75 -17.92 9.47
C LEU A 42 -12.67 -16.97 10.66
N GLN A 43 -13.26 -15.76 10.58
CA GLN A 43 -13.21 -14.78 11.66
C GLN A 43 -13.93 -15.23 12.94
N THR A 44 -14.82 -16.22 12.85
CA THR A 44 -15.57 -16.76 14.00
C THR A 44 -14.85 -17.90 14.70
N GLN A 45 -13.72 -18.36 14.14
CA GLN A 45 -12.99 -19.49 14.71
C GLN A 45 -12.15 -19.07 15.93
N PRO A 46 -12.12 -19.86 16.99
CA PRO A 46 -11.22 -19.65 18.10
C PRO A 46 -9.78 -20.00 17.70
N ASN A 47 -8.80 -19.32 18.28
CA ASN A 47 -7.36 -19.60 18.09
C ASN A 47 -6.88 -19.54 16.64
N VAL A 48 -7.17 -18.44 15.99
CA VAL A 48 -6.75 -18.17 14.63
C VAL A 48 -5.21 -18.08 14.58
N PRO A 49 -4.53 -18.73 13.62
CA PRO A 49 -3.08 -18.58 13.46
C PRO A 49 -2.68 -17.15 13.11
N ALA A 50 -1.51 -16.69 13.61
CA ALA A 50 -1.06 -15.30 13.43
C ALA A 50 -0.99 -14.86 11.95
N TYR A 51 -0.62 -15.74 11.02
CA TYR A 51 -0.61 -15.43 9.58
C TYR A 51 -2.00 -15.16 9.02
N LEU A 52 -3.04 -15.77 9.60
CA LEU A 52 -4.42 -15.57 9.20
C LEU A 52 -4.99 -14.28 9.81
N GLU A 53 -4.61 -13.95 11.06
CA GLU A 53 -4.92 -12.65 11.67
C GLU A 53 -4.35 -11.51 10.82
N GLU A 54 -3.09 -11.64 10.36
CA GLU A 54 -2.48 -10.66 9.47
C GLU A 54 -3.26 -10.54 8.15
N ALA A 55 -3.68 -11.66 7.56
CA ALA A 55 -4.50 -11.65 6.34
C ALA A 55 -5.89 -11.01 6.55
N PHE A 56 -6.48 -11.09 7.75
CA PHE A 56 -7.70 -10.33 8.08
C PHE A 56 -7.44 -8.81 8.09
N GLY A 57 -6.29 -8.39 8.59
CA GLY A 57 -5.86 -6.99 8.52
C GLY A 57 -5.73 -6.53 7.05
N ASP A 58 -5.05 -7.34 6.22
CA ASP A 58 -4.86 -7.07 4.79
C ASP A 58 -6.22 -6.98 4.05
N TYR A 59 -7.16 -7.87 4.38
CA TYR A 59 -8.52 -7.85 3.83
C TYR A 59 -9.24 -6.53 4.15
N TRP A 60 -9.22 -6.09 5.42
CA TRP A 60 -9.88 -4.84 5.80
C TRP A 60 -9.19 -3.60 5.23
N ALA A 61 -7.86 -3.61 5.11
CA ALA A 61 -7.12 -2.53 4.45
C ALA A 61 -7.56 -2.39 2.99
N ALA A 62 -7.64 -3.50 2.27
CA ALA A 62 -8.05 -3.53 0.87
C ALA A 62 -9.54 -3.16 0.66
N LYS A 63 -10.42 -3.52 1.59
CA LYS A 63 -11.85 -3.10 1.59
C LYS A 63 -12.04 -1.63 2.02
N GLY A 64 -10.97 -0.83 2.17
CA GLY A 64 -11.05 0.58 2.54
C GLY A 64 -11.49 0.83 3.99
N SER A 65 -11.21 -0.11 4.88
CA SER A 65 -11.51 -0.02 6.31
C SER A 65 -10.24 0.08 7.16
N PRO A 66 -9.45 1.17 7.04
CA PRO A 66 -8.13 1.27 7.66
C PRO A 66 -8.16 1.21 9.19
N HIS A 67 -9.24 1.68 9.82
CA HIS A 67 -9.37 1.59 11.28
C HIS A 67 -9.47 0.14 11.78
N LYS A 68 -10.19 -0.73 11.05
CA LYS A 68 -10.30 -2.15 11.38
C LYS A 68 -8.97 -2.87 11.14
N ALA A 69 -8.33 -2.61 10.01
CA ALA A 69 -7.02 -3.15 9.69
C ALA A 69 -5.97 -2.75 10.74
N LEU A 70 -5.92 -1.46 11.10
CA LEU A 70 -5.00 -0.95 12.10
C LEU A 70 -5.18 -1.62 13.46
N ALA A 71 -6.44 -1.81 13.89
CA ALA A 71 -6.72 -2.48 15.16
C ALA A 71 -6.19 -3.92 15.19
N ILE A 72 -6.35 -4.66 14.09
CA ILE A 72 -5.85 -6.04 13.98
C ILE A 72 -4.31 -6.06 14.02
N TYR A 73 -3.65 -5.23 13.23
CA TYR A 73 -2.19 -5.18 13.22
C TYR A 73 -1.59 -4.73 14.58
N GLN A 74 -2.29 -3.84 15.30
CA GLN A 74 -1.88 -3.45 16.65
C GLN A 74 -1.99 -4.60 17.65
N VAL A 75 -2.98 -5.47 17.52
CA VAL A 75 -3.08 -6.70 18.35
C VAL A 75 -1.91 -7.62 18.06
N ILE A 76 -1.57 -7.85 16.79
CA ILE A 76 -0.41 -8.67 16.40
C ILE A 76 0.90 -8.06 16.94
N GLU A 77 1.06 -6.74 16.84
CA GLU A 77 2.21 -6.03 17.41
C GLU A 77 2.31 -6.25 18.93
N GLN A 78 1.20 -6.06 19.65
CA GLN A 78 1.18 -6.25 21.11
C GLN A 78 1.50 -7.69 21.50
N GLN A 79 0.99 -8.68 20.79
CA GLN A 79 1.33 -10.09 20.99
C GLN A 79 2.83 -10.37 20.80
N ALA A 80 3.42 -9.80 19.72
CA ALA A 80 4.86 -9.92 19.48
C ALA A 80 5.67 -9.32 20.63
N LEU A 81 5.33 -8.10 21.06
CA LEU A 81 6.01 -7.41 22.16
C LEU A 81 5.83 -8.14 23.50
N HIS A 82 4.63 -8.65 23.80
CA HIS A 82 4.38 -9.43 25.01
C HIS A 82 5.25 -10.69 25.06
N ASN A 83 5.41 -11.35 23.91
CA ASN A 83 6.24 -12.55 23.77
C ASN A 83 7.75 -12.23 23.59
N LYS A 84 8.14 -10.96 23.71
CA LYS A 84 9.51 -10.47 23.53
C LYS A 84 10.10 -10.76 22.13
N PHE A 85 9.25 -10.84 21.12
CA PHE A 85 9.67 -10.92 19.72
C PHE A 85 9.85 -9.52 19.13
N ALA A 86 10.81 -9.39 18.22
CA ALA A 86 10.95 -8.17 17.45
C ALA A 86 9.74 -8.05 16.48
N VAL A 87 9.17 -6.85 16.41
CA VAL A 87 8.15 -6.53 15.40
C VAL A 87 8.84 -6.45 14.04
N SER A 88 8.35 -7.18 13.05
CA SER A 88 8.95 -7.19 11.72
C SER A 88 8.76 -5.86 11.00
N ASP A 89 9.71 -5.49 10.13
CA ASP A 89 9.59 -4.29 9.29
C ASP A 89 8.35 -4.38 8.37
N GLY A 90 7.96 -5.57 7.93
CA GLY A 90 6.72 -5.80 7.17
C GLY A 90 5.47 -5.39 7.94
N LEU A 91 5.36 -5.78 9.20
CA LEU A 91 4.24 -5.39 10.06
C LEU A 91 4.29 -3.88 10.38
N LEU A 92 5.48 -3.32 10.66
CA LEU A 92 5.63 -1.88 10.88
C LEU A 92 5.22 -1.06 9.65
N HIS A 93 5.55 -1.55 8.45
CA HIS A 93 5.11 -0.93 7.20
C HIS A 93 3.58 -0.95 7.07
N LYS A 94 2.92 -2.10 7.27
CA LYS A 94 1.45 -2.22 7.25
C LYS A 94 0.79 -1.31 8.28
N LEU A 95 1.32 -1.25 9.49
CA LEU A 95 0.87 -0.35 10.55
C LEU A 95 1.01 1.12 10.14
N SER A 96 2.13 1.50 9.51
CA SER A 96 2.33 2.87 9.03
C SER A 96 1.36 3.27 7.93
N LEU A 97 1.14 2.39 6.95
CA LEU A 97 0.20 2.63 5.85
C LEU A 97 -1.23 2.79 6.37
N THR A 98 -1.68 1.83 7.17
CA THR A 98 -3.05 1.85 7.70
C THR A 98 -3.29 2.98 8.70
N ALA A 99 -2.28 3.38 9.47
CA ALA A 99 -2.35 4.56 10.32
C ALA A 99 -2.46 5.85 9.49
N SER A 100 -1.72 5.95 8.38
CA SER A 100 -1.82 7.06 7.43
C SER A 100 -3.22 7.15 6.81
N ASP A 101 -3.73 6.03 6.31
CA ASP A 101 -5.06 5.94 5.69
C ASP A 101 -6.19 6.24 6.71
N ALA A 102 -5.94 5.97 8.00
CA ALA A 102 -6.84 6.32 9.10
C ALA A 102 -6.67 7.78 9.58
N GLY A 103 -5.82 8.59 8.93
CA GLY A 103 -5.54 9.98 9.32
C GLY A 103 -4.66 10.15 10.57
N LYS A 104 -4.06 9.07 11.08
CA LYS A 104 -3.22 9.06 12.28
C LYS A 104 -1.74 9.24 11.91
N PHE A 105 -1.40 10.40 11.37
CA PHE A 105 -0.08 10.64 10.75
C PHE A 105 1.09 10.57 11.74
N GLU A 106 0.92 11.02 12.99
CA GLU A 106 1.95 10.92 14.03
C GLU A 106 2.26 9.46 14.36
N LEU A 107 1.23 8.62 14.45
CA LEU A 107 1.38 7.20 14.68
C LEU A 107 2.05 6.49 13.49
N ALA A 108 1.66 6.85 12.27
CA ALA A 108 2.30 6.36 11.05
C ALA A 108 3.79 6.69 11.01
N GLN A 109 4.18 7.90 11.39
CA GLN A 109 5.58 8.33 11.48
C GLN A 109 6.34 7.50 12.52
N GLN A 110 5.77 7.26 13.70
CA GLN A 110 6.39 6.44 14.74
C GLN A 110 6.68 5.01 14.26
N TYR A 111 5.76 4.40 13.51
CA TYR A 111 5.99 3.08 12.92
C TYR A 111 7.12 3.09 11.89
N LEU A 112 7.15 4.09 11.00
CA LEU A 112 8.23 4.22 10.01
C LEU A 112 9.59 4.46 10.68
N GLU A 113 9.66 5.25 11.73
CA GLU A 113 10.90 5.52 12.46
C GLU A 113 11.46 4.28 13.16
N ARG A 114 10.61 3.32 13.51
CA ARG A 114 11.01 2.02 14.09
C ARG A 114 11.50 1.02 13.06
N MET A 115 11.18 1.21 11.78
CA MET A 115 11.69 0.34 10.71
C MET A 115 13.21 0.50 10.55
N ASN A 116 13.88 -0.58 10.17
CA ASN A 116 15.27 -0.49 9.76
C ASN A 116 15.40 0.30 8.44
N SER A 117 16.49 1.04 8.29
CA SER A 117 16.81 1.68 7.02
C SER A 117 17.25 0.65 5.97
N ASN A 118 17.07 0.97 4.70
CA ASN A 118 17.39 0.13 3.54
C ASN A 118 16.61 -1.21 3.48
N VAL A 119 15.46 -1.28 4.14
CA VAL A 119 14.55 -2.43 4.02
C VAL A 119 13.63 -2.22 2.84
N TYR A 120 13.61 -3.21 1.99
CA TYR A 120 12.68 -3.34 0.88
C TYR A 120 11.49 -4.20 1.33
N ILE A 121 10.28 -3.65 1.23
CA ILE A 121 9.06 -4.36 1.56
C ILE A 121 8.20 -4.47 0.32
N ASN A 122 7.93 -5.71 -0.06
CA ASN A 122 7.00 -6.01 -1.12
C ASN A 122 5.58 -6.08 -0.53
N ASP A 123 4.79 -5.05 -0.76
CA ASP A 123 3.40 -5.02 -0.32
C ASP A 123 2.51 -5.66 -1.39
N TYR A 124 2.15 -6.92 -1.17
CA TYR A 124 1.31 -7.69 -2.10
C TYR A 124 -0.16 -7.27 -2.08
N THR A 125 -0.59 -6.52 -1.08
CA THR A 125 -1.99 -6.09 -0.95
C THR A 125 -2.30 -4.82 -1.73
N ARG A 126 -1.27 -4.06 -2.07
CA ARG A 126 -1.34 -2.93 -2.97
C ARG A 126 -0.60 -3.28 -4.26
N THR A 127 -1.11 -2.87 -5.37
CA THR A 127 -0.71 -3.23 -6.75
C THR A 127 0.74 -2.94 -7.12
N SER A 128 1.53 -2.33 -6.27
CA SER A 128 2.96 -2.05 -6.48
C SER A 128 3.80 -3.33 -6.45
N LYS A 129 3.87 -4.03 -7.55
CA LYS A 129 4.48 -5.35 -7.64
C LYS A 129 6.00 -5.35 -7.78
N ILE A 130 6.63 -4.25 -8.09
CA ILE A 130 8.08 -4.25 -8.35
C ILE A 130 8.65 -2.94 -7.81
N LEU A 131 9.14 -2.99 -6.59
CA LEU A 131 10.00 -1.96 -6.10
C LEU A 131 11.44 -2.29 -6.51
N ASN A 132 12.16 -1.30 -7.00
CA ASN A 132 13.57 -1.44 -7.37
C ASN A 132 14.39 -1.86 -6.14
N PRO A 133 15.37 -2.78 -6.23
CA PRO A 133 16.21 -3.22 -5.11
C PRO A 133 16.93 -2.10 -4.33
N GLY A 134 16.98 -0.89 -4.84
CA GLY A 134 17.53 0.27 -4.14
C GLY A 134 16.55 1.11 -3.33
N TYR A 135 15.28 0.75 -3.34
CA TYR A 135 14.21 1.49 -2.70
C TYR A 135 14.20 1.30 -1.17
N ASP A 136 14.12 2.38 -0.43
CA ASP A 136 14.03 2.38 1.02
C ASP A 136 12.60 2.69 1.47
N SER A 137 11.86 1.66 1.86
CA SER A 137 10.45 1.78 2.23
C SER A 137 10.21 2.75 3.38
N ARG A 138 11.16 2.87 4.33
CA ARG A 138 11.08 3.81 5.43
C ARG A 138 11.10 5.25 4.94
N TYR A 139 12.10 5.61 4.14
CA TYR A 139 12.24 6.99 3.63
C TYR A 139 11.16 7.34 2.62
N PHE A 140 10.72 6.39 1.82
CA PHE A 140 9.59 6.59 0.93
C PHE A 140 8.30 6.91 1.70
N GLY A 141 7.99 6.15 2.76
CA GLY A 141 6.86 6.42 3.63
C GLY A 141 6.95 7.77 4.34
N LEU A 142 8.14 8.11 4.87
CA LEU A 142 8.38 9.41 5.52
C LEU A 142 8.23 10.58 4.54
N ALA A 143 8.72 10.45 3.30
CA ALA A 143 8.55 11.47 2.27
C ALA A 143 7.08 11.69 1.92
N ARG A 144 6.32 10.60 1.74
CA ARG A 144 4.87 10.66 1.49
C ARG A 144 4.11 11.32 2.64
N LEU A 145 4.42 10.98 3.90
CA LEU A 145 3.83 11.65 5.04
C LEU A 145 4.16 13.15 5.08
N ALA A 146 5.39 13.52 4.74
CA ALA A 146 5.79 14.93 4.67
C ALA A 146 5.00 15.69 3.59
N LEU A 147 4.75 15.06 2.42
CA LEU A 147 3.91 15.61 1.35
C LEU A 147 2.47 15.83 1.84
N TRP A 148 1.86 14.83 2.44
CA TRP A 148 0.47 14.91 2.92
C TRP A 148 0.27 15.92 4.05
N ARG A 149 1.31 16.18 4.85
CA ARG A 149 1.30 17.21 5.88
C ARG A 149 1.67 18.61 5.38
N GLY A 150 1.90 18.77 4.08
CA GLY A 150 2.31 20.03 3.47
C GLY A 150 3.73 20.46 3.82
N ASN A 151 4.55 19.58 4.40
CA ASN A 151 5.94 19.87 4.73
C ASN A 151 6.86 19.66 3.52
N SER A 152 6.73 20.54 2.52
CA SER A 152 7.46 20.45 1.26
C SER A 152 8.99 20.49 1.43
N LYS A 153 9.51 21.15 2.48
CA LYS A 153 10.96 21.20 2.74
C LYS A 153 11.49 19.84 3.16
N LEU A 154 10.83 19.17 4.10
CA LEU A 154 11.21 17.85 4.55
C LEU A 154 10.99 16.81 3.43
N ALA A 155 9.88 16.91 2.70
CA ALA A 155 9.59 16.04 1.56
C ALA A 155 10.70 16.12 0.52
N GLN A 156 11.12 17.34 0.12
CA GLN A 156 12.22 17.54 -0.82
C GLN A 156 13.51 16.88 -0.34
N GLN A 157 13.91 17.12 0.90
CA GLN A 157 15.13 16.57 1.46
C GLN A 157 15.12 15.03 1.42
N LEU A 158 13.99 14.42 1.80
CA LEU A 158 13.85 12.95 1.77
C LEU A 158 13.83 12.40 0.35
N ILE A 159 13.10 13.04 -0.56
CA ILE A 159 13.01 12.61 -1.96
C ILE A 159 14.37 12.78 -2.66
N ASP A 160 14.99 13.93 -2.60
CA ASP A 160 16.23 14.21 -3.33
C ASP A 160 17.42 13.46 -2.74
N ASP A 161 17.66 13.59 -1.43
CA ASP A 161 18.89 13.06 -0.81
C ASP A 161 18.81 11.55 -0.53
N ARG A 162 17.64 11.03 -0.19
CA ARG A 162 17.51 9.65 0.27
C ARG A 162 16.95 8.70 -0.78
N LEU A 163 16.12 9.17 -1.67
CA LEU A 163 15.45 8.34 -2.67
C LEU A 163 16.01 8.58 -4.08
N PHE A 164 15.81 9.77 -4.63
CA PHE A 164 16.11 10.04 -6.04
C PHE A 164 17.60 9.87 -6.38
N ASN A 165 18.51 10.31 -5.52
CA ASN A 165 19.95 10.13 -5.75
C ASN A 165 20.39 8.66 -5.74
N LYS A 166 19.63 7.78 -5.07
CA LYS A 166 19.90 6.33 -5.04
C LYS A 166 19.22 5.60 -6.21
N THR A 167 18.03 6.03 -6.57
CA THR A 167 17.18 5.37 -7.57
C THR A 167 16.54 6.37 -8.54
N PRO A 168 17.35 7.07 -9.35
CA PRO A 168 16.84 8.16 -10.20
C PRO A 168 15.86 7.70 -11.29
N GLY A 169 15.87 6.40 -11.61
CA GLY A 169 14.96 5.79 -12.57
C GLY A 169 13.70 5.16 -11.96
N ASP A 170 13.52 5.25 -10.65
CA ASP A 170 12.36 4.65 -9.98
C ASP A 170 11.08 5.47 -10.24
N PRO A 171 10.07 4.91 -10.93
CA PRO A 171 8.86 5.64 -11.27
C PRO A 171 8.05 6.06 -10.04
N TRP A 172 8.09 5.31 -8.95
CA TRP A 172 7.39 5.65 -7.72
C TRP A 172 8.00 6.87 -7.02
N VAL A 173 9.33 6.99 -7.07
CA VAL A 173 10.03 8.19 -6.59
C VAL A 173 9.73 9.38 -7.49
N MET A 174 9.61 9.17 -8.81
CA MET A 174 9.18 10.22 -9.75
C MET A 174 7.76 10.71 -9.44
N LEU A 175 6.82 9.82 -9.08
CA LEU A 175 5.47 10.22 -8.65
C LEU A 175 5.50 11.07 -7.38
N GLN A 176 6.36 10.75 -6.40
CA GLN A 176 6.53 11.61 -5.23
C GLN A 176 7.12 12.99 -5.60
N LYS A 177 8.03 13.04 -6.58
CA LYS A 177 8.50 14.35 -7.11
C LYS A 177 7.39 15.12 -7.79
N ALA A 178 6.53 14.47 -8.56
CA ALA A 178 5.37 15.10 -9.17
C ALA A 178 4.46 15.73 -8.09
N GLU A 179 4.13 14.98 -7.05
CA GLU A 179 3.33 15.47 -5.93
C GLU A 179 4.02 16.64 -5.19
N LEU A 180 5.33 16.58 -4.98
CA LEU A 180 6.10 17.66 -4.38
C LEU A 180 6.00 18.95 -5.19
N GLU A 181 6.20 18.87 -6.51
CA GLU A 181 6.14 20.04 -7.39
C GLU A 181 4.71 20.59 -7.52
N ARG A 182 3.70 19.73 -7.54
CA ARG A 182 2.30 20.14 -7.46
C ARG A 182 2.00 20.94 -6.19
N ASN A 183 2.45 20.46 -5.02
CA ASN A 183 2.25 21.11 -3.73
C ASN A 183 2.97 22.46 -3.63
N ARG A 184 3.95 22.73 -4.50
CA ARG A 184 4.65 24.01 -4.64
C ARG A 184 4.03 24.95 -5.67
N GLY A 185 3.06 24.47 -6.43
CA GLY A 185 2.49 25.19 -7.54
C GLY A 185 3.30 25.13 -8.85
N ASN A 186 4.33 24.29 -8.92
CA ASN A 186 5.16 24.06 -10.11
C ASN A 186 4.51 23.00 -11.00
N TYR A 187 3.35 23.31 -11.56
CA TYR A 187 2.50 22.34 -12.23
C TYR A 187 3.12 21.73 -13.50
N ASP A 188 3.93 22.49 -14.24
CA ASP A 188 4.61 21.98 -15.43
C ASP A 188 5.64 20.89 -15.07
N ASP A 189 6.39 21.11 -14.00
CA ASP A 189 7.34 20.10 -13.50
C ASP A 189 6.61 18.90 -12.90
N ALA A 190 5.49 19.11 -12.20
CA ALA A 190 4.65 18.04 -11.68
C ALA A 190 4.15 17.13 -12.81
N LYS A 191 3.62 17.73 -13.90
CA LYS A 191 3.18 17.00 -15.08
C LYS A 191 4.34 16.23 -15.73
N LEU A 192 5.49 16.87 -15.92
CA LEU A 192 6.67 16.24 -16.50
C LEU A 192 7.13 14.99 -15.70
N TRP A 193 7.14 15.06 -14.37
CA TRP A 193 7.52 13.94 -13.53
C TRP A 193 6.47 12.81 -13.56
N ALA A 194 5.19 13.13 -13.58
CA ALA A 194 4.11 12.13 -13.67
C ALA A 194 4.14 11.41 -15.04
N GLU A 195 4.34 12.13 -16.15
CA GLU A 195 4.48 11.54 -17.48
C GLU A 195 5.70 10.63 -17.58
N LYS A 196 6.86 11.05 -17.03
CA LYS A 196 8.05 10.21 -16.96
C LYS A 196 7.81 8.94 -16.15
N ALA A 197 7.15 9.05 -15.01
CA ALA A 197 6.80 7.89 -14.20
C ALA A 197 5.92 6.91 -14.97
N GLY A 198 4.87 7.41 -15.65
CA GLY A 198 3.96 6.59 -16.47
C GLY A 198 4.67 5.82 -17.56
N TYR A 199 5.73 6.39 -18.16
CA TYR A 199 6.53 5.68 -19.17
C TYR A 199 7.26 4.44 -18.61
N PHE A 200 7.67 4.46 -17.35
CA PHE A 200 8.42 3.37 -16.72
C PHE A 200 7.55 2.41 -15.88
N LEU A 201 6.33 2.81 -15.55
CA LEU A 201 5.39 1.97 -14.81
C LEU A 201 4.89 0.82 -15.68
N SER A 202 4.58 -0.30 -15.02
CA SER A 202 3.87 -1.40 -15.67
C SER A 202 2.47 -0.96 -16.10
N LYS A 203 1.89 -1.64 -17.10
CA LYS A 203 0.53 -1.32 -17.55
C LYS A 203 -0.49 -1.28 -16.41
N ASN A 204 -0.38 -2.18 -15.43
CA ASN A 204 -1.29 -2.25 -14.30
C ASN A 204 -1.06 -1.13 -13.26
N ASP A 205 0.07 -0.43 -13.31
CA ASP A 205 0.45 0.61 -12.37
C ASP A 205 0.37 2.03 -13.00
N GLN A 206 0.11 2.14 -14.30
CA GLN A 206 0.00 3.42 -15.01
C GLN A 206 -1.12 4.31 -14.47
N GLN A 207 -2.16 3.69 -13.90
CA GLN A 207 -3.23 4.43 -13.23
C GLN A 207 -2.72 5.42 -12.18
N GLU A 208 -1.62 5.12 -11.48
CA GLU A 208 -1.04 6.04 -10.49
C GLU A 208 -0.45 7.30 -11.14
N ALA A 209 0.15 7.16 -12.31
CA ALA A 209 0.61 8.32 -13.07
C ALA A 209 -0.56 9.15 -13.59
N HIS A 210 -1.62 8.51 -14.09
CA HIS A 210 -2.85 9.19 -14.51
C HIS A 210 -3.53 9.91 -13.34
N ASN A 211 -3.58 9.32 -12.15
CA ASN A 211 -4.09 9.98 -10.95
C ASN A 211 -3.30 11.26 -10.66
N ASN A 212 -1.96 11.20 -10.68
CA ASN A 212 -1.12 12.39 -10.46
C ASN A 212 -1.34 13.48 -11.51
N LEU A 213 -1.52 13.12 -12.80
CA LEU A 213 -1.82 14.05 -13.88
C LEU A 213 -3.20 14.70 -13.68
N ALA A 214 -4.23 13.91 -13.35
CA ALA A 214 -5.57 14.41 -13.08
C ALA A 214 -5.59 15.38 -11.88
N GLU A 215 -4.92 15.04 -10.79
CA GLU A 215 -4.80 15.90 -9.60
C GLU A 215 -4.03 17.21 -9.91
N THR A 216 -3.01 17.13 -10.77
CA THR A 216 -2.28 18.33 -11.22
C THR A 216 -3.17 19.22 -12.06
N ALA A 217 -3.92 18.66 -13.00
CA ALA A 217 -4.88 19.40 -13.83
C ALA A 217 -6.01 20.01 -13.00
N LEU A 218 -6.54 19.28 -12.01
CA LEU A 218 -7.51 19.81 -11.04
C LEU A 218 -6.97 21.01 -10.26
N SER A 219 -5.71 20.96 -9.84
CA SER A 219 -5.06 22.06 -9.13
C SER A 219 -4.92 23.32 -9.98
N GLN A 220 -4.91 23.17 -11.31
CA GLN A 220 -4.92 24.26 -12.31
C GLN A 220 -6.32 24.65 -12.77
N ASN A 221 -7.37 23.96 -12.31
CA ASN A 221 -8.74 24.07 -12.79
C ASN A 221 -8.89 23.76 -14.31
N ASP A 222 -8.02 22.87 -14.83
CA ASP A 222 -8.03 22.38 -16.22
C ASP A 222 -8.95 21.16 -16.36
N LEU A 223 -10.26 21.39 -16.34
CA LEU A 223 -11.27 20.36 -16.44
C LEU A 223 -11.20 19.53 -17.74
N PRO A 224 -10.89 20.09 -18.93
CA PRO A 224 -10.68 19.29 -20.13
C PRO A 224 -9.60 18.23 -20.00
N THR A 225 -8.46 18.58 -19.42
CA THR A 225 -7.37 17.61 -19.18
C THR A 225 -7.77 16.57 -18.15
N VAL A 226 -8.49 16.94 -17.08
CA VAL A 226 -9.05 15.98 -16.11
C VAL A 226 -9.94 14.95 -16.80
N SER A 227 -10.92 15.39 -17.61
CA SER A 227 -11.81 14.49 -18.32
C SER A 227 -11.04 13.52 -19.21
N LYS A 228 -10.12 14.03 -20.03
CA LYS A 228 -9.28 13.21 -20.92
C LYS A 228 -8.47 12.16 -20.16
N THR A 229 -7.94 12.51 -18.98
CA THR A 229 -7.14 11.59 -18.18
C THR A 229 -8.01 10.48 -17.56
N ILE A 230 -9.21 10.84 -17.09
CA ILE A 230 -10.19 9.86 -16.58
C ILE A 230 -10.65 8.90 -17.69
N ASP A 231 -10.89 9.41 -18.89
CA ASP A 231 -11.28 8.58 -20.04
C ASP A 231 -10.17 7.56 -20.36
N ALA A 232 -8.90 7.98 -20.33
CA ALA A 232 -7.76 7.09 -20.55
C ALA A 232 -7.68 5.97 -19.48
N MET A 233 -8.02 6.27 -18.22
CA MET A 233 -8.08 5.25 -17.14
C MET A 233 -9.17 4.20 -17.36
N ASN A 234 -10.27 4.58 -18.01
CA ASN A 234 -11.41 3.67 -18.24
C ASN A 234 -11.21 2.77 -19.48
N GLU A 235 -10.27 3.10 -20.35
CA GLU A 235 -9.94 2.32 -21.56
C GLU A 235 -8.87 1.24 -21.32
N GLU A 236 -8.20 1.23 -20.17
CA GLU A 236 -7.18 0.26 -19.74
C GLU A 236 -7.77 -0.93 -18.98
#